data_b143be221300f735994e82b1dd1d5f17
#
_entry.id   b143be221300f735994e82b1dd1d5f17
#
_cell.length_a   1.000
_cell.length_b   1.000
_cell.length_c   1.000
_cell.angle_alpha   90.00
_cell.angle_beta   90.00
_cell.angle_gamma   90.00
#
_symmetry.space_group_name_H-M   'P 1'
#
loop_
_entity.id
_entity.type
_entity.pdbx_description
1 polymer ?
#
loop_
_entity_poly.entity_id
_entity_poly.type
_entity_poly.pdbx_seq_one_letter_code
_entity_poly.pdbx_strand_id
1 'polypeptide(L)'
;VEPIGPQGSLDVLVVAPCTGSTLGRLANGISDTPVALAVKAQLRCCRPVVIAVSTNDALGASMRNISLLNNAKNIYFVPFKQDNPISKPNSMIADFSMIPETISAAIEGKQIQPLIIS
;
A
#
# COMPACT_ATOMS: atom_id res chain seq x y z
N VAL A 1 -11.05 5.00 -8.16
CA VAL A 1 -11.48 3.80 -7.44
C VAL A 1 -12.96 3.59 -7.63
N GLU A 2 -13.32 2.43 -8.10
CA GLU A 2 -14.72 2.06 -8.26
C GLU A 2 -15.38 1.83 -6.90
N PRO A 3 -16.65 2.18 -6.71
CA PRO A 3 -17.37 1.83 -5.50
C PRO A 3 -17.44 0.31 -5.35
N ILE A 4 -17.14 -0.17 -4.16
CA ILE A 4 -17.13 -1.61 -3.89
C ILE A 4 -18.15 -1.90 -2.80
N GLY A 5 -19.21 -2.64 -3.16
CA GLY A 5 -20.17 -3.14 -2.20
C GLY A 5 -19.73 -4.48 -1.63
N PRO A 6 -20.52 -5.05 -0.70
CA PRO A 6 -20.18 -6.34 -0.12
C PRO A 6 -20.03 -7.48 -1.13
N GLN A 7 -20.75 -7.39 -2.24
CA GLN A 7 -20.69 -8.39 -3.29
C GLN A 7 -19.78 -7.98 -4.44
N GLY A 8 -19.22 -6.76 -4.36
CA GLY A 8 -18.39 -6.20 -5.41
C GLY A 8 -16.92 -6.15 -5.06
N SER A 9 -16.45 -6.98 -4.10
CA SER A 9 -15.04 -7.00 -3.77
C SER A 9 -14.24 -7.50 -4.97
N LEU A 10 -13.07 -6.89 -5.18
CA LEU A 10 -12.17 -7.23 -6.26
C LEU A 10 -11.28 -8.39 -5.84
N ASP A 11 -10.73 -9.12 -6.82
CA ASP A 11 -9.72 -10.12 -6.53
C ASP A 11 -8.50 -9.49 -5.88
N VAL A 12 -8.15 -8.27 -6.29
CA VAL A 12 -7.10 -7.47 -5.70
C VAL A 12 -7.44 -5.99 -5.88
N LEU A 13 -7.13 -5.18 -4.87
CA LEU A 13 -7.27 -3.72 -4.95
C LEU A 13 -5.88 -3.11 -4.91
N VAL A 14 -5.56 -2.23 -5.87
CA VAL A 14 -4.27 -1.56 -5.93
C VAL A 14 -4.45 -0.08 -5.59
N VAL A 15 -3.69 0.40 -4.61
CA VAL A 15 -3.63 1.82 -4.26
C VAL A 15 -2.31 2.37 -4.79
N ALA A 16 -2.36 3.08 -5.91
CA ALA A 16 -1.17 3.58 -6.57
C ALA A 16 -1.43 4.95 -7.19
N PRO A 17 -0.71 5.99 -6.78
CA PRO A 17 0.24 6.01 -5.66
C PRO A 17 -0.47 6.11 -4.31
N CYS A 18 0.17 5.60 -3.26
CA CYS A 18 -0.33 5.76 -1.90
C CYS A 18 0.51 6.82 -1.19
N THR A 19 -0.11 7.97 -0.94
CA THR A 19 0.57 9.09 -0.29
C THR A 19 0.64 8.91 1.22
N GLY A 20 1.44 9.75 1.89
CA GLY A 20 1.53 9.72 3.35
C GLY A 20 0.19 9.94 4.04
N SER A 21 -0.65 10.81 3.50
CA SER A 21 -1.99 11.06 4.03
C SER A 21 -2.85 9.79 3.97
N THR A 22 -2.83 9.09 2.84
CA THR A 22 -3.58 7.86 2.68
C THR A 22 -3.03 6.75 3.58
N LEU A 23 -1.69 6.64 3.69
CA LEU A 23 -1.06 5.68 4.60
C LEU A 23 -1.54 5.89 6.03
N GLY A 24 -1.59 7.14 6.48
CA GLY A 24 -2.05 7.47 7.83
C GLY A 24 -3.50 7.05 8.06
N ARG A 25 -4.37 7.30 7.10
CA ARG A 25 -5.77 6.89 7.19
C ARG A 25 -5.90 5.37 7.27
N LEU A 26 -5.22 4.66 6.39
CA LEU A 26 -5.30 3.20 6.36
C LEU A 26 -4.75 2.58 7.65
N ALA A 27 -3.62 3.08 8.13
CA ALA A 27 -2.97 2.54 9.33
C ALA A 27 -3.82 2.77 10.59
N ASN A 28 -4.60 3.85 10.63
CA ASN A 28 -5.39 4.21 11.80
C ASN A 28 -6.88 3.88 11.65
N GLY A 29 -7.26 3.19 10.58
CA GLY A 29 -8.64 2.76 10.37
C GLY A 29 -9.61 3.88 10.07
N ILE A 30 -9.13 5.01 9.54
CA ILE A 30 -9.96 6.16 9.22
C ILE A 30 -10.50 6.00 7.79
N SER A 31 -11.82 5.96 7.65
CA SER A 31 -12.47 5.67 6.36
C SER A 31 -13.27 6.86 5.85
N ASP A 32 -12.62 8.01 5.74
CA ASP A 32 -13.26 9.26 5.34
C ASP A 32 -12.97 9.66 3.88
N THR A 33 -12.37 8.77 3.10
CA THR A 33 -12.12 8.99 1.68
C THR A 33 -12.59 7.78 0.87
N PRO A 34 -12.86 7.95 -0.44
CA PRO A 34 -13.22 6.80 -1.29
C PRO A 34 -12.18 5.69 -1.29
N VAL A 35 -10.89 6.05 -1.30
CA VAL A 35 -9.81 5.06 -1.27
C VAL A 35 -9.84 4.28 0.05
N ALA A 36 -9.93 4.99 1.18
CA ALA A 36 -9.95 4.33 2.48
C ALA A 36 -11.18 3.43 2.65
N LEU A 37 -12.33 3.87 2.14
CA LEU A 37 -13.54 3.05 2.17
C LEU A 37 -13.39 1.80 1.31
N ALA A 38 -12.78 1.93 0.13
CA ALA A 38 -12.54 0.78 -0.75
C ALA A 38 -11.61 -0.24 -0.10
N VAL A 39 -10.53 0.22 0.55
CA VAL A 39 -9.60 -0.66 1.26
C VAL A 39 -10.32 -1.37 2.40
N LYS A 40 -11.12 -0.64 3.18
CA LYS A 40 -11.87 -1.23 4.29
C LYS A 40 -12.81 -2.33 3.80
N ALA A 41 -13.54 -2.08 2.71
CA ALA A 41 -14.45 -3.07 2.13
C ALA A 41 -13.69 -4.29 1.64
N GLN A 42 -12.56 -4.09 0.99
CA GLN A 42 -11.73 -5.16 0.47
C GLN A 42 -11.20 -6.06 1.59
N LEU A 43 -10.68 -5.45 2.65
CA LEU A 43 -10.16 -6.19 3.80
C LEU A 43 -11.25 -6.94 4.55
N ARG A 44 -12.45 -6.36 4.63
CA ARG A 44 -13.58 -7.02 5.27
C ARG A 44 -13.94 -8.32 4.57
N CYS A 45 -13.72 -8.38 3.27
CA CYS A 45 -13.96 -9.58 2.47
C CYS A 45 -12.74 -10.51 2.43
N CYS A 46 -11.71 -10.24 3.21
CA CYS A 46 -10.45 -11.02 3.26
C CYS A 46 -9.77 -11.10 1.90
N ARG A 47 -9.85 -10.02 1.13
CA ARG A 47 -9.22 -9.92 -0.19
C ARG A 47 -7.95 -9.07 -0.11
N PRO A 48 -6.96 -9.32 -0.97
CA PRO A 48 -5.69 -8.61 -0.88
C PRO A 48 -5.77 -7.17 -1.36
N VAL A 49 -4.95 -6.32 -0.72
CA VAL A 49 -4.73 -4.93 -1.09
C VAL A 49 -3.25 -4.74 -1.36
N VAL A 50 -2.91 -4.15 -2.51
CA VAL A 50 -1.53 -3.86 -2.91
C VAL A 50 -1.33 -2.35 -2.81
N ILE A 51 -0.27 -1.94 -2.11
CA ILE A 51 0.02 -0.54 -1.88
C ILE A 51 1.34 -0.14 -2.53
N ALA A 52 1.29 0.89 -3.39
CA ALA A 52 2.46 1.47 -4.02
C ALA A 52 2.77 2.82 -3.36
N VAL A 53 3.70 2.82 -2.43
CA VAL A 53 4.03 3.99 -1.61
C VAL A 53 4.69 5.08 -2.44
N SER A 54 4.30 6.34 -2.19
CA SER A 54 4.97 7.51 -2.74
C SER A 54 4.82 8.63 -1.72
N THR A 55 5.84 8.84 -0.89
CA THR A 55 5.76 9.85 0.17
C THR A 55 7.15 10.41 0.50
N ASN A 56 7.17 11.70 0.89
CA ASN A 56 8.41 12.39 1.23
C ASN A 56 8.92 12.06 2.63
N ASP A 57 8.12 11.45 3.47
CA ASP A 57 8.47 11.17 4.85
C ASP A 57 8.38 9.69 5.22
N ALA A 58 8.58 8.80 4.22
CA ALA A 58 8.48 7.36 4.44
C ALA A 58 9.41 6.86 5.55
N LEU A 59 10.64 7.37 5.59
CA LEU A 59 11.61 7.02 6.63
C LEU A 59 11.49 7.90 7.87
N GLY A 60 10.58 8.88 7.84
CA GLY A 60 10.25 9.73 8.98
C GLY A 60 8.92 9.34 9.58
N ALA A 61 7.98 10.29 9.63
CA ALA A 61 6.69 10.11 10.28
C ALA A 61 5.86 8.97 9.69
N SER A 62 5.93 8.73 8.38
CA SER A 62 5.15 7.70 7.74
C SER A 62 5.69 6.28 7.94
N MET A 63 6.91 6.12 8.42
CA MET A 63 7.49 4.78 8.67
C MET A 63 6.62 3.99 9.64
N ARG A 64 6.09 4.63 10.66
CA ARG A 64 5.19 4.00 11.62
C ARG A 64 3.97 3.41 10.91
N ASN A 65 3.37 4.18 10.01
CA ASN A 65 2.18 3.75 9.29
C ASN A 65 2.49 2.61 8.32
N ILE A 66 3.64 2.69 7.64
CA ILE A 66 4.11 1.61 6.76
C ILE A 66 4.30 0.33 7.56
N SER A 67 4.93 0.44 8.73
CA SER A 67 5.17 -0.71 9.60
C SER A 67 3.86 -1.36 10.07
N LEU A 68 2.90 -0.55 10.50
CA LEU A 68 1.59 -1.05 10.91
C LEU A 68 0.90 -1.80 9.78
N LEU A 69 0.90 -1.23 8.58
CA LEU A 69 0.25 -1.85 7.43
C LEU A 69 1.00 -3.09 6.94
N ASN A 70 2.33 -3.08 7.01
CA ASN A 70 3.12 -4.24 6.60
C ASN A 70 2.86 -5.46 7.48
N ASN A 71 2.42 -5.23 8.71
CA ASN A 71 2.07 -6.31 9.63
C ASN A 71 0.59 -6.66 9.59
N ALA A 72 -0.20 -5.96 8.80
CA ALA A 72 -1.63 -6.22 8.70
C ALA A 72 -1.89 -7.35 7.71
N LYS A 73 -2.91 -8.14 8.00
CA LYS A 73 -3.30 -9.25 7.14
C LYS A 73 -3.88 -8.73 5.82
N ASN A 74 -3.52 -9.39 4.73
CA ASN A 74 -4.03 -9.10 3.38
C ASN A 74 -3.55 -7.77 2.79
N ILE A 75 -2.55 -7.14 3.38
CA ILE A 75 -1.94 -5.94 2.82
C ILE A 75 -0.52 -6.29 2.33
N TYR A 76 -0.22 -5.89 1.09
CA TYR A 76 1.06 -6.18 0.45
C TYR A 76 1.60 -4.91 -0.18
N PHE A 77 2.91 -4.72 -0.10
CA PHE A 77 3.57 -3.53 -0.65
C PHE A 77 4.29 -3.85 -1.95
N VAL A 78 4.19 -2.92 -2.91
CA VAL A 78 5.08 -2.93 -4.07
C VAL A 78 6.48 -2.57 -3.57
N PRO A 79 7.54 -3.29 -3.98
CA PRO A 79 8.90 -2.93 -3.58
C PRO A 79 9.20 -1.47 -3.82
N PHE A 80 9.87 -0.82 -2.88
CA PHE A 80 10.11 0.61 -2.93
C PHE A 80 11.54 0.95 -2.55
N LYS A 81 11.97 2.16 -2.94
CA LYS A 81 13.35 2.63 -2.75
C LYS A 81 13.35 4.11 -2.44
N GLN A 82 14.49 4.61 -1.96
CA GLN A 82 14.69 6.04 -1.82
C GLN A 82 14.83 6.64 -3.22
N ASP A 83 14.04 7.68 -3.53
CA ASP A 83 14.09 8.32 -4.83
C ASP A 83 15.29 9.28 -4.95
N ASN A 84 15.62 9.98 -3.87
CA ASN A 84 16.80 10.85 -3.84
C ASN A 84 17.37 10.91 -2.41
N PRO A 85 18.29 10.00 -2.05
CA PRO A 85 18.78 9.93 -0.67
C PRO A 85 19.60 11.14 -0.23
N ILE A 86 20.12 11.95 -1.16
CA ILE A 86 20.91 13.12 -0.83
C ILE A 86 20.03 14.32 -0.54
N SER A 87 19.11 14.67 -1.45
CA SER A 87 18.26 15.85 -1.29
C SER A 87 16.96 15.55 -0.53
N LYS A 88 16.51 14.31 -0.53
CA LYS A 88 15.28 13.88 0.13
C LYS A 88 15.54 12.59 0.91
N PRO A 89 16.27 12.64 2.02
CA PRO A 89 16.72 11.42 2.69
C PRO A 89 15.60 10.57 3.28
N ASN A 90 14.42 11.13 3.51
CA ASN A 90 13.30 10.37 4.08
C ASN A 90 12.25 9.97 3.03
N SER A 91 12.44 10.35 1.77
CA SER A 91 11.47 10.08 0.72
C SER A 91 11.68 8.69 0.13
N MET A 92 10.58 8.00 -0.12
CA MET A 92 10.62 6.71 -0.82
C MET A 92 9.50 6.65 -1.85
N ILE A 93 9.76 5.89 -2.91
CA ILE A 93 8.81 5.69 -3.99
C ILE A 93 8.80 4.22 -4.40
N ALA A 94 7.62 3.68 -4.62
CA ALA A 94 7.48 2.31 -5.11
C ALA A 94 7.96 2.21 -6.56
N ASP A 95 8.47 1.03 -6.91
CA ASP A 95 8.79 0.72 -8.30
C ASP A 95 7.50 0.28 -8.99
N PHE A 96 6.85 1.21 -9.69
CA PHE A 96 5.57 0.93 -10.32
C PHE A 96 5.65 -0.16 -11.40
N SER A 97 6.84 -0.41 -11.94
CA SER A 97 7.02 -1.50 -12.91
C SER A 97 6.84 -2.87 -12.27
N MET A 98 6.91 -2.96 -10.96
CA MET A 98 6.74 -4.21 -10.23
C MET A 98 5.31 -4.44 -9.73
N ILE A 99 4.37 -3.58 -10.10
CA ILE A 99 2.97 -3.76 -9.70
C ILE A 99 2.40 -5.10 -10.18
N PRO A 100 2.60 -5.51 -11.45
CA PRO A 100 2.06 -6.80 -11.90
C PRO A 100 2.58 -8.00 -11.09
N GLU A 101 3.87 -8.04 -10.80
CA GLU A 101 4.47 -9.13 -10.02
C GLU A 101 3.95 -9.11 -8.58
N THR A 102 3.77 -7.92 -8.02
CA THR A 102 3.24 -7.77 -6.67
C THR A 102 1.80 -8.24 -6.59
N ILE A 103 0.99 -7.93 -7.59
CA ILE A 103 -0.39 -8.41 -7.67
C ILE A 103 -0.43 -9.93 -7.70
N SER A 104 0.39 -10.55 -8.53
CA SER A 104 0.45 -12.00 -8.64
C SER A 104 0.82 -12.65 -7.31
N ALA A 105 1.81 -12.08 -6.61
CA ALA A 105 2.22 -12.59 -5.31
C ALA A 105 1.13 -12.39 -4.26
N ALA A 106 0.46 -11.24 -4.27
CA ALA A 106 -0.59 -10.92 -3.30
C ALA A 106 -1.79 -11.87 -3.42
N ILE A 107 -2.16 -12.23 -4.64
CA ILE A 107 -3.25 -13.18 -4.88
C ILE A 107 -2.91 -14.53 -4.25
N GLU A 108 -1.63 -14.90 -4.23
CA GLU A 108 -1.18 -16.14 -3.60
C GLU A 108 -0.88 -15.97 -2.10
N GLY A 109 -1.16 -14.79 -1.54
CA GLY A 109 -0.94 -14.52 -0.12
C GLY A 109 0.51 -14.27 0.25
N LYS A 110 1.34 -13.80 -0.70
CA LYS A 110 2.76 -13.61 -0.49
C LYS A 110 3.19 -12.17 -0.74
N GLN A 111 4.07 -11.66 0.12
CA GLN A 111 4.74 -10.39 -0.09
C GLN A 111 5.96 -10.62 -0.97
N ILE A 112 6.02 -9.93 -2.11
CA ILE A 112 7.16 -10.04 -3.01
C ILE A 112 8.42 -9.49 -2.33
N GLN A 113 9.55 -10.17 -2.55
CA GLN A 113 10.84 -9.81 -1.95
C GLN A 113 11.89 -9.61 -3.04
N PRO A 114 12.90 -8.75 -2.84
CA PRO A 114 13.07 -7.90 -1.66
C PRO A 114 12.06 -6.74 -1.63
N LEU A 115 11.62 -6.38 -0.45
CA LEU A 115 10.65 -5.28 -0.28
C LEU A 115 11.32 -3.92 -0.51
N ILE A 116 12.52 -3.75 -0.01
CA ILE A 116 13.29 -2.52 -0.18
C ILE A 116 14.39 -2.77 -1.20
N ILE A 117 14.37 -1.99 -2.27
CA ILE A 117 15.31 -2.13 -3.37
C ILE A 117 16.20 -0.90 -3.47
N SER A 118 17.29 -1.01 -4.19
CA SER A 118 18.25 0.08 -4.36
C SER A 118 18.11 0.78 -5.71
#